data_e65cae3dd5908c0e90ccbc49d57b9cfe
#
_entry.id   e65cae3dd5908c0e90ccbc49d57b9cfe
#
_cell.length_a   1.000
_cell.length_b   1.000
_cell.length_c   1.000
_cell.angle_alpha   90.00
_cell.angle_beta   90.00
_cell.angle_gamma   90.00
#
_symmetry.space_group_name_H-M   'P 1'
#
loop_
_entity.id
_entity.type
_entity.pdbx_description
1 polymer ?
#
loop_
_entity_poly.entity_id
_entity_poly.type
_entity_poly.pdbx_seq_one_letter_code
_entity_poly.pdbx_strand_id
1 'polypeptide(L)'
;MENLLLAIDPGTVDWSRAQFALTAIYHWLFVPLTLGLAVVMGIMETCYYRTRKEFWRTATRFWQRLFGINFAMGVATGIILEFEFGTNWSNYSWFVGDIFGAPLAIEGILAFFMESTFVAVMFFGWNKVSAGFHLASTWLTGLGATLSAWWILVANAWMQYPIGCTFNPDTMRNEMTSFLDVALSPFAIDKFTHTITSSWILGAAFTVGVSCWYLLRKRHIELAKESIKVGAAVGLVASLLAGSTGHNSAYMVAQSQPMKLAAMEALYEGGTDQSLTAVAWVNPFEQPDYMNQSEPPMRIAVPNMLSILATKDVHGYVPGVKDIIRGYKKADGTMEPSLKEKQERGRNAIQALKDYRAGKDKESNLKVLEKDMKYFGYGYIKDAKQVVPFIPVNFWSFRIMVGLGCFFILIFAVILFIVYKKDITRPRWLQRVGIALIPLAFIASECGWLVAEFGRQPWTIQDMLPTWAAVSDLSSGGIAFTFFLFLVLFTAMLTVEVSIMCKQIKKGPEL
;
A
#
# COMPACT_ATOMS: atom_id res chain seq x y z
N MET A 1 22.96 -16.42 8.58
CA MET A 1 22.55 -17.49 7.64
C MET A 1 22.09 -18.76 8.34
N GLU A 2 22.78 -19.22 9.36
CA GLU A 2 22.26 -20.33 10.20
C GLU A 2 20.90 -20.00 10.84
N ASN A 3 20.62 -18.72 11.08
CA ASN A 3 19.39 -18.21 11.70
C ASN A 3 18.11 -18.44 10.88
N LEU A 4 18.18 -18.57 9.55
CA LEU A 4 17.03 -19.02 8.74
C LEU A 4 16.52 -20.42 9.14
N LEU A 5 17.36 -21.18 9.86
CA LEU A 5 17.11 -22.54 10.30
C LEU A 5 16.92 -22.64 11.82
N LEU A 6 17.03 -21.53 12.56
CA LEU A 6 16.91 -21.46 14.03
C LEU A 6 15.59 -20.79 14.43
N ALA A 7 15.10 -21.16 15.61
CA ALA A 7 13.95 -20.48 16.21
C ALA A 7 14.39 -19.15 16.80
N ILE A 8 13.86 -18.03 16.28
CA ILE A 8 14.09 -16.69 16.83
C ILE A 8 13.12 -16.45 17.99
N ASP A 9 13.55 -15.65 18.97
CA ASP A 9 12.70 -15.26 20.11
C ASP A 9 11.39 -14.61 19.63
N PRO A 10 10.22 -15.11 20.06
CA PRO A 10 8.93 -14.51 19.67
C PRO A 10 8.82 -13.02 19.98
N GLY A 11 9.42 -12.54 21.09
CA GLY A 11 9.43 -11.13 21.45
C GLY A 11 10.18 -10.28 20.42
N THR A 12 11.28 -10.78 19.85
CA THR A 12 12.02 -10.11 18.76
C THR A 12 11.14 -9.97 17.51
N VAL A 13 10.40 -11.03 17.16
CA VAL A 13 9.48 -11.01 16.01
C VAL A 13 8.37 -9.98 16.21
N ASP A 14 7.72 -10.01 17.36
CA ASP A 14 6.56 -9.14 17.64
C ASP A 14 6.98 -7.66 17.67
N TRP A 15 8.10 -7.32 18.31
CA TRP A 15 8.60 -5.95 18.34
C TRP A 15 9.10 -5.47 16.97
N SER A 16 9.75 -6.33 16.19
CA SER A 16 10.17 -5.97 14.80
C SER A 16 8.97 -5.69 13.92
N ARG A 17 7.91 -6.51 14.02
CA ARG A 17 6.64 -6.27 13.31
C ARG A 17 5.96 -4.98 13.75
N ALA A 18 5.89 -4.75 15.06
CA ALA A 18 5.29 -3.53 15.62
C ALA A 18 6.04 -2.27 15.17
N GLN A 19 7.38 -2.29 15.19
CA GLN A 19 8.19 -1.16 14.75
C GLN A 19 8.03 -0.88 13.26
N PHE A 20 8.09 -1.90 12.40
CA PHE A 20 7.85 -1.74 10.97
C PHE A 20 6.44 -1.18 10.69
N ALA A 21 5.42 -1.72 11.35
CA ALA A 21 4.05 -1.22 11.20
C ALA A 21 3.92 0.24 11.64
N LEU A 22 4.56 0.62 12.76
CA LEU A 22 4.59 2.00 13.23
C LEU A 22 5.20 2.93 12.18
N THR A 23 6.40 2.61 11.69
CA THR A 23 7.11 3.44 10.72
C THR A 23 6.35 3.53 9.41
N ALA A 24 5.82 2.41 8.92
CA ALA A 24 5.03 2.35 7.68
C ALA A 24 3.75 3.19 7.77
N ILE A 25 2.98 3.11 8.88
CA ILE A 25 1.76 3.91 9.09
C ILE A 25 2.10 5.40 9.11
N TYR A 26 3.12 5.83 9.86
CA TYR A 26 3.51 7.24 9.87
C TYR A 26 4.01 7.73 8.51
N HIS A 27 4.83 6.95 7.82
CA HIS A 27 5.31 7.29 6.48
C HIS A 27 4.16 7.42 5.49
N TRP A 28 3.16 6.54 5.58
CA TRP A 28 1.99 6.53 4.71
C TRP A 28 1.04 7.72 4.93
N LEU A 29 1.13 8.43 6.06
CA LEU A 29 0.41 9.70 6.23
C LEU A 29 0.96 10.79 5.29
N PHE A 30 2.25 10.76 4.93
CA PHE A 30 2.91 11.81 4.17
C PHE A 30 2.96 11.53 2.67
N VAL A 31 3.27 10.30 2.27
CA VAL A 31 3.52 9.95 0.86
C VAL A 31 2.30 10.18 -0.03
N PRO A 32 1.10 9.67 0.27
CA PRO A 32 -0.06 9.86 -0.58
C PRO A 32 -0.45 11.34 -0.73
N LEU A 33 -0.29 12.14 0.33
CA LEU A 33 -0.56 13.57 0.26
C LEU A 33 0.45 14.29 -0.65
N THR A 34 1.72 13.93 -0.60
CA THR A 34 2.76 14.43 -1.50
C THR A 34 2.41 14.17 -2.97
N LEU A 35 2.12 12.91 -3.30
CA LEU A 35 1.78 12.49 -4.66
C LEU A 35 0.53 13.20 -5.20
N GLY A 36 -0.50 13.32 -4.37
CA GLY A 36 -1.74 13.97 -4.76
C GLY A 36 -1.62 15.50 -4.91
N LEU A 37 -0.91 16.17 -4.00
CA LEU A 37 -0.68 17.61 -4.10
C LEU A 37 0.21 17.97 -5.28
N ALA A 38 1.19 17.14 -5.65
CA ALA A 38 2.03 17.35 -6.83
C ALA A 38 1.19 17.50 -8.11
N VAL A 39 0.18 16.65 -8.29
CA VAL A 39 -0.74 16.73 -9.44
C VAL A 39 -1.59 18.02 -9.40
N VAL A 40 -2.15 18.35 -8.24
CA VAL A 40 -2.96 19.56 -8.08
C VAL A 40 -2.14 20.81 -8.39
N MET A 41 -0.91 20.91 -7.87
CA MET A 41 0.01 22.02 -8.15
C MET A 41 0.41 22.09 -9.61
N GLY A 42 0.76 20.96 -10.21
CA GLY A 42 1.14 20.88 -11.63
C GLY A 42 0.02 21.39 -12.54
N ILE A 43 -1.25 21.05 -12.24
CA ILE A 43 -2.41 21.55 -12.97
C ILE A 43 -2.55 23.07 -12.78
N MET A 44 -2.47 23.57 -11.55
CA MET A 44 -2.60 25.01 -11.28
C MET A 44 -1.47 25.82 -11.93
N GLU A 45 -0.25 25.33 -11.89
CA GLU A 45 0.88 25.99 -12.56
C GLU A 45 0.76 25.94 -14.09
N THR A 46 0.20 24.83 -14.64
CA THR A 46 -0.13 24.76 -16.07
C THR A 46 -1.17 25.83 -16.44
N CYS A 47 -2.15 26.09 -15.59
CA CYS A 47 -3.09 27.19 -15.77
C CYS A 47 -2.39 28.56 -15.74
N TYR A 48 -1.44 28.78 -14.83
CA TYR A 48 -0.62 29.98 -14.82
C TYR A 48 0.20 30.13 -16.12
N TYR A 49 0.87 29.08 -16.53
CA TYR A 49 1.70 29.09 -17.74
C TYR A 49 0.91 29.46 -19.00
N ARG A 50 -0.32 28.91 -19.13
CA ARG A 50 -1.20 29.16 -20.28
C ARG A 50 -1.88 30.52 -20.24
N THR A 51 -2.32 30.97 -19.06
CA THR A 51 -3.17 32.19 -18.92
C THR A 51 -2.41 33.42 -18.51
N ARG A 52 -1.22 33.26 -17.93
CA ARG A 52 -0.38 34.31 -17.35
C ARG A 52 -1.08 35.14 -16.26
N LYS A 53 -2.18 34.61 -15.67
CA LYS A 53 -2.88 35.27 -14.57
C LYS A 53 -2.14 35.05 -13.25
N GLU A 54 -1.74 36.16 -12.60
CA GLU A 54 -1.02 36.11 -11.30
C GLU A 54 -1.81 35.37 -10.21
N PHE A 55 -3.14 35.30 -10.34
CA PHE A 55 -3.98 34.48 -9.50
C PHE A 55 -3.51 33.02 -9.42
N TRP A 56 -3.26 32.37 -10.57
CA TRP A 56 -2.81 30.98 -10.61
C TRP A 56 -1.40 30.81 -10.04
N ARG A 57 -0.53 31.81 -10.23
CA ARG A 57 0.79 31.80 -9.59
C ARG A 57 0.67 31.83 -8.06
N THR A 58 -0.14 32.71 -7.52
CA THR A 58 -0.39 32.83 -6.09
C THR A 58 -1.02 31.55 -5.53
N ALA A 59 -2.00 30.96 -6.25
CA ALA A 59 -2.61 29.68 -5.89
C ALA A 59 -1.57 28.54 -5.85
N THR A 60 -0.75 28.41 -6.91
CA THR A 60 0.30 27.37 -6.95
C THR A 60 1.28 27.55 -5.79
N ARG A 61 1.76 28.75 -5.53
CA ARG A 61 2.70 29.02 -4.41
C ARG A 61 2.11 28.71 -3.04
N PHE A 62 0.80 28.91 -2.86
CA PHE A 62 0.13 28.53 -1.63
C PHE A 62 0.16 26.99 -1.43
N TRP A 63 -0.27 26.22 -2.42
CA TRP A 63 -0.28 24.76 -2.35
C TRP A 63 1.12 24.18 -2.28
N GLN A 64 2.08 24.79 -2.96
CA GLN A 64 3.50 24.42 -2.95
C GLN A 64 4.11 24.50 -1.55
N ARG A 65 3.73 25.51 -0.73
CA ARG A 65 4.19 25.58 0.67
C ARG A 65 3.68 24.40 1.49
N LEU A 66 2.41 24.03 1.33
CA LEU A 66 1.82 22.89 2.04
C LEU A 66 2.46 21.57 1.57
N PHE A 67 2.68 21.43 0.27
CA PHE A 67 3.42 20.32 -0.30
C PHE A 67 4.82 20.19 0.34
N GLY A 68 5.58 21.27 0.39
CA GLY A 68 6.96 21.23 0.90
C GLY A 68 7.08 20.85 2.36
N ILE A 69 6.11 21.26 3.20
CA ILE A 69 6.06 20.87 4.62
C ILE A 69 5.87 19.35 4.72
N ASN A 70 4.90 18.81 4.00
CA ASN A 70 4.57 17.39 3.97
C ASN A 70 5.70 16.55 3.34
N PHE A 71 6.26 17.02 2.24
CA PHE A 71 7.35 16.35 1.51
C PHE A 71 8.57 16.13 2.40
N ALA A 72 8.98 17.14 3.18
CA ALA A 72 10.11 17.02 4.08
C ALA A 72 9.91 15.92 5.14
N MET A 73 8.68 15.76 5.67
CA MET A 73 8.35 14.70 6.62
C MET A 73 8.32 13.33 5.95
N GLY A 74 7.78 13.25 4.73
CA GLY A 74 7.80 12.03 3.92
C GLY A 74 9.22 11.51 3.68
N VAL A 75 10.14 12.36 3.27
CA VAL A 75 11.55 12.00 3.06
C VAL A 75 12.19 11.50 4.35
N ALA A 76 12.01 12.21 5.48
CA ALA A 76 12.61 11.83 6.75
C ALA A 76 12.14 10.45 7.25
N THR A 77 10.84 10.19 7.16
CA THR A 77 10.27 8.89 7.58
C THR A 77 10.60 7.77 6.60
N GLY A 78 10.73 8.06 5.30
CA GLY A 78 11.13 7.09 4.28
C GLY A 78 12.55 6.57 4.48
N ILE A 79 13.50 7.46 4.76
CA ILE A 79 14.88 7.07 5.06
C ILE A 79 14.93 6.13 6.28
N ILE A 80 14.15 6.40 7.33
CA ILE A 80 14.10 5.52 8.50
C ILE A 80 13.54 4.14 8.13
N LEU A 81 12.47 4.10 7.32
CA LEU A 81 11.86 2.84 6.86
C LEU A 81 12.85 1.99 6.06
N GLU A 82 13.66 2.60 5.19
CA GLU A 82 14.70 1.89 4.44
C GLU A 82 15.77 1.29 5.36
N PHE A 83 16.21 2.04 6.37
CA PHE A 83 17.18 1.51 7.34
C PHE A 83 16.64 0.32 8.13
N GLU A 84 15.34 0.21 8.37
CA GLU A 84 14.76 -0.93 9.08
C GLU A 84 14.95 -2.26 8.34
N PHE A 85 15.05 -2.25 7.02
CA PHE A 85 15.35 -3.46 6.24
C PHE A 85 16.74 -4.03 6.55
N GLY A 86 17.73 -3.16 6.79
CA GLY A 86 19.08 -3.57 7.18
C GLY A 86 19.22 -3.90 8.66
N THR A 87 18.47 -3.23 9.52
CA THR A 87 18.56 -3.41 10.99
C THR A 87 17.66 -4.53 11.50
N ASN A 88 16.34 -4.41 11.34
CA ASN A 88 15.37 -5.31 11.95
C ASN A 88 15.04 -6.53 11.07
N TRP A 89 15.31 -6.45 9.75
CA TRP A 89 14.91 -7.43 8.75
C TRP A 89 16.11 -7.95 7.93
N SER A 90 17.27 -8.11 8.54
CA SER A 90 18.49 -8.50 7.84
C SER A 90 18.41 -9.87 7.15
N ASN A 91 17.70 -10.85 7.74
CA ASN A 91 17.50 -12.15 7.10
C ASN A 91 16.66 -12.03 5.82
N TYR A 92 15.62 -11.17 5.84
CA TYR A 92 14.87 -10.84 4.63
C TYR A 92 15.78 -10.19 3.59
N SER A 93 16.51 -9.13 3.96
CA SER A 93 17.40 -8.40 3.04
C SER A 93 18.47 -9.30 2.42
N TRP A 94 18.98 -10.25 3.20
CA TRP A 94 19.90 -11.28 2.68
C TRP A 94 19.20 -12.21 1.69
N PHE A 95 18.02 -12.72 2.03
CA PHE A 95 17.29 -13.70 1.25
C PHE A 95 16.83 -13.18 -0.12
N VAL A 96 16.51 -11.89 -0.22
CA VAL A 96 16.07 -11.26 -1.48
C VAL A 96 17.21 -10.67 -2.31
N GLY A 97 18.34 -10.34 -1.68
CA GLY A 97 19.54 -9.87 -2.35
C GLY A 97 19.32 -8.74 -3.36
N ASP A 98 19.67 -8.98 -4.61
CA ASP A 98 19.59 -8.04 -5.72
C ASP A 98 18.16 -7.71 -6.17
N ILE A 99 17.20 -8.60 -5.91
CA ILE A 99 15.78 -8.40 -6.25
C ILE A 99 15.19 -7.19 -5.51
N PHE A 100 15.63 -6.96 -4.28
CA PHE A 100 15.24 -5.78 -3.49
C PHE A 100 16.24 -4.62 -3.68
N GLY A 101 17.54 -4.94 -3.73
CA GLY A 101 18.59 -3.94 -3.83
C GLY A 101 18.61 -3.18 -5.16
N ALA A 102 18.30 -3.81 -6.29
CA ALA A 102 18.30 -3.14 -7.59
C ALA A 102 17.18 -2.07 -7.72
N PRO A 103 15.90 -2.35 -7.38
CA PRO A 103 14.87 -1.32 -7.31
C PRO A 103 15.22 -0.14 -6.41
N LEU A 104 15.73 -0.39 -5.19
CA LEU A 104 16.11 0.67 -4.25
C LEU A 104 17.29 1.51 -4.76
N ALA A 105 18.29 0.88 -5.40
CA ALA A 105 19.43 1.60 -6.00
C ALA A 105 18.96 2.53 -7.12
N ILE A 106 18.05 2.06 -7.98
CA ILE A 106 17.49 2.87 -9.07
C ILE A 106 16.62 4.01 -8.50
N GLU A 107 15.84 3.72 -7.44
CA GLU A 107 15.08 4.76 -6.71
C GLU A 107 16.01 5.86 -6.21
N GLY A 108 17.07 5.52 -5.48
CA GLY A 108 18.04 6.48 -4.96
C GLY A 108 18.71 7.30 -6.06
N ILE A 109 19.14 6.67 -7.15
CA ILE A 109 19.85 7.35 -8.24
C ILE A 109 18.91 8.20 -9.11
N LEU A 110 17.79 7.67 -9.55
CA LEU A 110 16.93 8.38 -10.51
C LEU A 110 15.88 9.24 -9.80
N ALA A 111 15.10 8.67 -8.89
CA ALA A 111 13.98 9.36 -8.30
C ALA A 111 14.46 10.43 -7.30
N PHE A 112 15.28 10.08 -6.32
CA PHE A 112 15.75 11.01 -5.30
C PHE A 112 16.58 12.15 -5.84
N PHE A 113 17.51 11.90 -6.79
CA PHE A 113 18.28 12.99 -7.42
C PHE A 113 17.40 13.90 -8.28
N MET A 114 16.43 13.34 -8.98
CA MET A 114 15.46 14.13 -9.75
C MET A 114 14.62 15.00 -8.81
N GLU A 115 14.08 14.44 -7.74
CA GLU A 115 13.31 15.17 -6.74
C GLU A 115 14.14 16.31 -6.13
N SER A 116 15.30 16.01 -5.58
CA SER A 116 16.13 17.00 -4.87
C SER A 116 16.54 18.16 -5.78
N THR A 117 16.83 17.89 -7.05
CA THR A 117 17.20 18.90 -8.04
C THR A 117 16.02 19.80 -8.39
N PHE A 118 14.88 19.21 -8.76
CA PHE A 118 13.74 19.99 -9.25
C PHE A 118 12.90 20.60 -8.13
N VAL A 119 12.88 20.04 -6.92
CA VAL A 119 12.32 20.68 -5.73
C VAL A 119 13.00 22.02 -5.46
N ALA A 120 14.32 22.11 -5.56
CA ALA A 120 15.03 23.36 -5.36
C ALA A 120 14.63 24.42 -6.40
N VAL A 121 14.51 24.05 -7.68
CA VAL A 121 14.02 24.95 -8.74
C VAL A 121 12.57 25.36 -8.51
N MET A 122 11.73 24.40 -8.14
CA MET A 122 10.32 24.64 -7.88
C MET A 122 10.10 25.65 -6.74
N PHE A 123 10.88 25.62 -5.66
CA PHE A 123 10.73 26.57 -4.55
C PHE A 123 11.43 27.91 -4.82
N PHE A 124 12.61 27.90 -5.39
CA PHE A 124 13.49 29.08 -5.48
C PHE A 124 13.61 29.66 -6.90
N GLY A 125 13.02 29.00 -7.90
CA GLY A 125 13.17 29.35 -9.33
C GLY A 125 12.18 30.37 -9.86
N TRP A 126 11.09 30.72 -9.17
CA TRP A 126 9.97 31.54 -9.68
C TRP A 126 10.35 32.80 -10.46
N ASN A 127 11.41 33.48 -10.06
CA ASN A 127 11.91 34.71 -10.71
C ASN A 127 13.32 34.53 -11.29
N LYS A 128 13.88 33.33 -11.31
CA LYS A 128 15.24 33.04 -11.71
C LYS A 128 15.33 32.23 -12.99
N VAL A 129 14.29 31.49 -13.34
CA VAL A 129 14.23 30.67 -14.54
C VAL A 129 13.03 31.02 -15.39
N SER A 130 13.00 30.55 -16.64
CA SER A 130 11.83 30.74 -17.50
C SER A 130 10.60 30.04 -16.92
N ALA A 131 9.40 30.58 -17.18
CA ALA A 131 8.15 30.00 -16.68
C ALA A 131 7.91 28.56 -17.21
N GLY A 132 8.39 28.24 -18.41
CA GLY A 132 8.31 26.88 -18.96
C GLY A 132 9.21 25.90 -18.22
N PHE A 133 10.45 26.32 -17.88
CA PHE A 133 11.38 25.49 -17.12
C PHE A 133 10.91 25.32 -15.67
N HIS A 134 10.28 26.34 -15.07
CA HIS A 134 9.69 26.25 -13.74
C HIS A 134 8.54 25.25 -13.71
N LEU A 135 7.62 25.35 -14.68
CA LEU A 135 6.51 24.38 -14.82
C LEU A 135 7.04 22.95 -15.02
N ALA A 136 8.04 22.78 -15.89
CA ALA A 136 8.67 21.47 -16.07
C ALA A 136 9.27 20.94 -14.76
N SER A 137 9.91 21.81 -13.95
CA SER A 137 10.46 21.43 -12.64
C SER A 137 9.39 20.98 -11.65
N THR A 138 8.23 21.63 -11.62
CA THR A 138 7.09 21.21 -10.79
C THR A 138 6.56 19.82 -11.19
N TRP A 139 6.38 19.57 -12.49
CA TRP A 139 5.97 18.25 -12.97
C TRP A 139 7.05 17.18 -12.78
N LEU A 140 8.34 17.52 -12.95
CA LEU A 140 9.45 16.59 -12.73
C LEU A 140 9.63 16.24 -11.25
N THR A 141 9.35 17.17 -10.33
CA THR A 141 9.28 16.85 -8.89
C THR A 141 8.19 15.83 -8.61
N GLY A 142 6.97 16.02 -9.15
CA GLY A 142 5.88 15.06 -8.98
C GLY A 142 6.17 13.72 -9.68
N LEU A 143 6.85 13.74 -10.82
CA LEU A 143 7.28 12.52 -11.51
C LEU A 143 8.35 11.77 -10.71
N GLY A 144 9.31 12.47 -10.09
CA GLY A 144 10.31 11.89 -9.20
C GLY A 144 9.67 11.12 -8.05
N ALA A 145 8.76 11.77 -7.33
CA ALA A 145 7.99 11.12 -6.26
C ALA A 145 7.18 9.91 -6.76
N THR A 146 6.63 10.00 -7.97
CA THR A 146 5.89 8.89 -8.60
C THR A 146 6.81 7.74 -8.97
N LEU A 147 8.03 8.01 -9.46
CA LEU A 147 9.03 6.98 -9.77
C LEU A 147 9.60 6.34 -8.50
N SER A 148 9.79 7.10 -7.42
CA SER A 148 10.15 6.56 -6.12
C SER A 148 9.08 5.55 -5.66
N ALA A 149 7.81 5.95 -5.70
CA ALA A 149 6.69 5.05 -5.39
C ALA A 149 6.66 3.80 -6.30
N TRP A 150 7.04 3.91 -7.58
CA TRP A 150 7.14 2.76 -8.48
C TRP A 150 8.10 1.72 -7.94
N TRP A 151 9.33 2.10 -7.64
CA TRP A 151 10.39 1.16 -7.27
C TRP A 151 10.13 0.45 -5.95
N ILE A 152 9.65 1.18 -4.93
CA ILE A 152 9.31 0.52 -3.66
C ILE A 152 8.07 -0.39 -3.79
N LEU A 153 7.12 -0.04 -4.66
CA LEU A 153 5.95 -0.89 -4.92
C LEU A 153 6.30 -2.11 -5.77
N VAL A 154 7.29 -2.05 -6.65
CA VAL A 154 7.86 -3.22 -7.33
C VAL A 154 8.40 -4.22 -6.31
N ALA A 155 9.20 -3.76 -5.35
CA ALA A 155 9.72 -4.60 -4.28
C ALA A 155 8.59 -5.20 -3.42
N ASN A 156 7.62 -4.39 -3.01
CA ASN A 156 6.45 -4.85 -2.25
C ASN A 156 5.57 -5.85 -3.02
N ALA A 157 5.38 -5.63 -4.33
CA ALA A 157 4.63 -6.52 -5.20
C ALA A 157 5.33 -7.87 -5.34
N TRP A 158 6.65 -7.86 -5.50
CA TRP A 158 7.44 -9.09 -5.58
C TRP A 158 7.32 -9.93 -4.30
N MET A 159 7.33 -9.31 -3.12
CA MET A 159 7.12 -10.02 -1.85
C MET A 159 5.78 -10.78 -1.81
N GLN A 160 4.77 -10.31 -2.52
CA GLN A 160 3.43 -10.91 -2.58
C GLN A 160 3.24 -11.85 -3.77
N TYR A 161 4.05 -11.70 -4.82
CA TYR A 161 4.04 -12.53 -6.02
C TYR A 161 5.47 -12.68 -6.54
N PRO A 162 6.28 -13.58 -5.97
CA PRO A 162 7.70 -13.73 -6.29
C PRO A 162 7.90 -14.42 -7.65
N ILE A 163 8.23 -13.64 -8.67
CA ILE A 163 8.53 -14.07 -10.04
C ILE A 163 9.85 -13.47 -10.52
N GLY A 164 10.40 -14.00 -11.63
CA GLY A 164 11.63 -13.47 -12.24
C GLY A 164 12.88 -13.75 -11.40
N CYS A 165 12.86 -14.79 -10.59
CA CYS A 165 13.97 -15.19 -9.72
C CYS A 165 14.06 -16.70 -9.60
N THR A 166 15.26 -17.18 -9.21
CA THR A 166 15.52 -18.56 -8.83
C THR A 166 16.29 -18.62 -7.51
N PHE A 167 15.98 -19.61 -6.69
CA PHE A 167 16.72 -19.82 -5.45
C PHE A 167 18.06 -20.48 -5.71
N ASN A 168 19.14 -19.88 -5.23
CA ASN A 168 20.49 -20.42 -5.28
C ASN A 168 20.86 -21.04 -3.91
N PRO A 169 21.00 -22.36 -3.78
CA PRO A 169 21.30 -23.02 -2.51
C PRO A 169 22.73 -22.78 -2.02
N ASP A 170 23.68 -22.41 -2.89
CA ASP A 170 25.06 -22.10 -2.49
C ASP A 170 25.14 -20.75 -1.77
N THR A 171 24.37 -19.75 -2.22
CA THR A 171 24.30 -18.41 -1.62
C THR A 171 23.17 -18.26 -0.60
N MET A 172 22.21 -19.20 -0.61
CA MET A 172 20.94 -19.13 0.16
C MET A 172 20.13 -17.86 -0.13
N ARG A 173 20.09 -17.45 -1.39
CA ARG A 173 19.38 -16.25 -1.87
C ARG A 173 18.46 -16.60 -3.02
N ASN A 174 17.41 -15.80 -3.15
CA ASN A 174 16.74 -15.67 -4.44
C ASN A 174 17.58 -14.73 -5.31
N GLU A 175 17.99 -15.21 -6.47
CA GLU A 175 18.77 -14.44 -7.44
C GLU A 175 17.86 -14.04 -8.60
N MET A 176 17.99 -12.80 -9.03
CA MET A 176 17.18 -12.25 -10.12
C MET A 176 17.59 -12.88 -11.45
N THR A 177 16.64 -13.49 -12.13
CA THR A 177 16.83 -14.06 -13.48
C THR A 177 16.35 -13.14 -14.58
N SER A 178 15.35 -12.29 -14.27
CA SER A 178 14.79 -11.34 -15.22
C SER A 178 14.36 -10.06 -14.51
N PHE A 179 15.11 -8.99 -14.72
CA PHE A 179 14.77 -7.68 -14.17
C PHE A 179 13.42 -7.16 -14.68
N LEU A 180 13.11 -7.37 -15.95
CA LEU A 180 11.86 -6.90 -16.54
C LEU A 180 10.65 -7.66 -15.98
N ASP A 181 10.77 -8.95 -15.73
CA ASP A 181 9.68 -9.73 -15.13
C ASP A 181 9.39 -9.28 -13.68
N VAL A 182 10.42 -8.86 -12.95
CA VAL A 182 10.26 -8.27 -11.61
C VAL A 182 9.65 -6.88 -11.72
N ALA A 183 10.28 -5.98 -12.48
CA ALA A 183 9.92 -4.56 -12.55
C ALA A 183 8.55 -4.34 -13.22
N LEU A 184 8.23 -5.06 -14.28
CA LEU A 184 7.00 -4.92 -15.06
C LEU A 184 6.00 -6.05 -14.82
N SER A 185 6.09 -6.72 -13.67
CA SER A 185 5.11 -7.75 -13.34
C SER A 185 3.68 -7.15 -13.35
N PRO A 186 2.68 -7.90 -13.84
CA PRO A 186 1.29 -7.44 -13.79
C PRO A 186 0.85 -7.03 -12.38
N PHE A 187 1.39 -7.71 -11.37
CA PHE A 187 1.11 -7.42 -9.96
C PHE A 187 1.72 -6.08 -9.51
N ALA A 188 2.95 -5.77 -9.97
CA ALA A 188 3.60 -4.48 -9.68
C ALA A 188 2.86 -3.32 -10.34
N ILE A 189 2.48 -3.47 -11.62
CA ILE A 189 1.71 -2.47 -12.38
C ILE A 189 0.36 -2.19 -11.71
N ASP A 190 -0.34 -3.25 -11.30
CA ASP A 190 -1.63 -3.14 -10.64
C ASP A 190 -1.53 -2.41 -9.30
N LYS A 191 -0.61 -2.84 -8.44
CA LYS A 191 -0.36 -2.19 -7.14
C LYS A 191 0.01 -0.72 -7.30
N PHE A 192 0.90 -0.41 -8.21
CA PHE A 192 1.32 0.96 -8.47
C PHE A 192 0.14 1.82 -8.94
N THR A 193 -0.60 1.39 -9.95
CA THR A 193 -1.70 2.18 -10.50
C THR A 193 -2.79 2.42 -9.46
N HIS A 194 -3.13 1.42 -8.65
CA HIS A 194 -4.10 1.57 -7.56
C HIS A 194 -3.60 2.53 -6.47
N THR A 195 -2.35 2.40 -6.07
CA THR A 195 -1.72 3.24 -5.03
C THR A 195 -1.63 4.71 -5.47
N ILE A 196 -1.20 4.97 -6.72
CA ILE A 196 -1.10 6.33 -7.23
C ILE A 196 -2.47 6.99 -7.36
N THR A 197 -3.46 6.28 -7.88
CA THR A 197 -4.81 6.82 -8.00
C THR A 197 -5.45 7.10 -6.64
N SER A 198 -5.22 6.25 -5.64
CA SER A 198 -5.67 6.50 -4.26
C SER A 198 -4.97 7.70 -3.63
N SER A 199 -3.68 7.91 -3.93
CA SER A 199 -2.94 9.09 -3.48
C SER A 199 -3.48 10.39 -4.07
N TRP A 200 -3.90 10.36 -5.33
CA TRP A 200 -4.54 11.52 -5.95
C TRP A 200 -5.90 11.85 -5.32
N ILE A 201 -6.67 10.85 -4.88
CA ILE A 201 -7.91 11.05 -4.09
C ILE A 201 -7.58 11.81 -2.81
N LEU A 202 -6.53 11.43 -2.10
CA LEU A 202 -6.15 12.08 -0.84
C LEU A 202 -5.72 13.54 -1.05
N GLY A 203 -4.87 13.83 -2.05
CA GLY A 203 -4.50 15.21 -2.38
C GLY A 203 -5.68 16.06 -2.83
N ALA A 204 -6.63 15.48 -3.58
CA ALA A 204 -7.86 16.11 -3.98
C ALA A 204 -8.77 16.42 -2.77
N ALA A 205 -8.95 15.45 -1.88
CA ALA A 205 -9.72 15.60 -0.64
C ALA A 205 -9.13 16.68 0.27
N PHE A 206 -7.80 16.71 0.42
CA PHE A 206 -7.10 17.75 1.17
C PHE A 206 -7.32 19.14 0.54
N THR A 207 -7.18 19.24 -0.78
CA THR A 207 -7.39 20.49 -1.51
C THR A 207 -8.82 21.01 -1.37
N VAL A 208 -9.81 20.15 -1.55
CA VAL A 208 -11.23 20.48 -1.36
C VAL A 208 -11.52 20.85 0.08
N GLY A 209 -10.99 20.09 1.04
CA GLY A 209 -11.24 20.31 2.47
C GLY A 209 -10.72 21.64 2.97
N VAL A 210 -9.46 21.99 2.66
CA VAL A 210 -8.87 23.30 3.01
C VAL A 210 -9.64 24.45 2.34
N SER A 211 -10.03 24.27 1.08
CA SER A 211 -10.81 25.27 0.34
C SER A 211 -12.21 25.44 0.93
N CYS A 212 -12.88 24.38 1.34
CA CYS A 212 -14.16 24.43 2.04
C CYS A 212 -14.05 25.15 3.40
N TRP A 213 -12.94 24.97 4.10
CA TRP A 213 -12.67 25.70 5.32
C TRP A 213 -12.57 27.22 5.07
N TYR A 214 -11.91 27.65 3.98
CA TYR A 214 -11.90 29.07 3.58
C TYR A 214 -13.30 29.59 3.27
N LEU A 215 -14.13 28.82 2.57
CA LEU A 215 -15.51 29.22 2.27
C LEU A 215 -16.34 29.42 3.56
N LEU A 216 -16.25 28.50 4.53
CA LEU A 216 -16.91 28.60 5.82
C LEU A 216 -16.48 29.84 6.60
N ARG A 217 -15.20 30.20 6.50
CA ARG A 217 -14.63 31.40 7.14
C ARG A 217 -14.81 32.66 6.30
N LYS A 218 -15.42 32.58 5.12
CA LYS A 218 -15.59 33.68 4.15
C LYS A 218 -14.26 34.38 3.79
N ARG A 219 -13.18 33.61 3.67
CA ARG A 219 -11.84 34.09 3.34
C ARG A 219 -11.37 33.47 2.04
N HIS A 220 -10.59 34.22 1.25
CA HIS A 220 -9.97 33.73 0.00
C HIS A 220 -10.95 32.98 -0.91
N ILE A 221 -12.16 33.52 -1.10
CA ILE A 221 -13.29 32.83 -1.76
C ILE A 221 -12.95 32.41 -3.19
N GLU A 222 -12.26 33.27 -3.94
CA GLU A 222 -11.88 32.98 -5.32
C GLU A 222 -10.86 31.81 -5.36
N LEU A 223 -9.81 31.86 -4.52
CA LEU A 223 -8.86 30.77 -4.38
C LEU A 223 -9.58 29.47 -4.03
N ALA A 224 -10.49 29.51 -3.07
CA ALA A 224 -11.23 28.34 -2.63
C ALA A 224 -12.08 27.75 -3.76
N LYS A 225 -12.82 28.57 -4.50
CA LYS A 225 -13.66 28.11 -5.63
C LYS A 225 -12.82 27.44 -6.72
N GLU A 226 -11.74 28.08 -7.15
CA GLU A 226 -10.89 27.57 -8.22
C GLU A 226 -10.11 26.30 -7.77
N SER A 227 -9.62 26.29 -6.52
CA SER A 227 -8.99 25.09 -5.95
C SER A 227 -9.97 23.93 -5.82
N ILE A 228 -11.25 24.18 -5.46
CA ILE A 228 -12.28 23.13 -5.43
C ILE A 228 -12.55 22.57 -6.83
N LYS A 229 -12.57 23.40 -7.86
CA LYS A 229 -12.75 22.92 -9.25
C LYS A 229 -11.63 21.95 -9.64
N VAL A 230 -10.38 22.34 -9.39
CA VAL A 230 -9.22 21.48 -9.69
C VAL A 230 -9.24 20.21 -8.81
N GLY A 231 -9.35 20.40 -7.48
CA GLY A 231 -9.32 19.28 -6.55
C GLY A 231 -10.46 18.28 -6.78
N ALA A 232 -11.70 18.76 -6.96
CA ALA A 232 -12.84 17.86 -7.17
C ALA A 232 -12.78 17.16 -8.55
N ALA A 233 -12.23 17.80 -9.59
CA ALA A 233 -12.03 17.15 -10.89
C ALA A 233 -10.97 16.04 -10.79
N VAL A 234 -9.83 16.31 -10.17
CA VAL A 234 -8.79 15.30 -9.89
C VAL A 234 -9.38 14.17 -9.04
N GLY A 235 -10.10 14.51 -7.96
CA GLY A 235 -10.69 13.55 -7.04
C GLY A 235 -11.71 12.62 -7.72
N LEU A 236 -12.58 13.14 -8.58
CA LEU A 236 -13.54 12.31 -9.31
C LEU A 236 -12.85 11.36 -10.28
N VAL A 237 -11.93 11.86 -11.10
CA VAL A 237 -11.17 11.03 -12.06
C VAL A 237 -10.37 9.96 -11.30
N ALA A 238 -9.67 10.36 -10.25
CA ALA A 238 -8.87 9.45 -9.43
C ALA A 238 -9.74 8.38 -8.75
N SER A 239 -10.92 8.73 -8.24
CA SER A 239 -11.83 7.78 -7.59
C SER A 239 -12.41 6.76 -8.58
N LEU A 240 -12.72 7.17 -9.81
CA LEU A 240 -13.16 6.26 -10.87
C LEU A 240 -12.03 5.31 -11.29
N LEU A 241 -10.81 5.83 -11.44
CA LEU A 241 -9.63 5.02 -11.73
C LEU A 241 -9.31 4.06 -10.58
N ALA A 242 -9.39 4.52 -9.32
CA ALA A 242 -9.16 3.66 -8.16
C ALA A 242 -10.20 2.54 -8.05
N GLY A 243 -11.46 2.79 -8.42
CA GLY A 243 -12.49 1.75 -8.52
C GLY A 243 -12.15 0.69 -9.58
N SER A 244 -11.69 1.12 -10.76
CA SER A 244 -11.29 0.22 -11.84
C SER A 244 -10.04 -0.60 -11.48
N THR A 245 -9.00 0.05 -10.98
CA THR A 245 -7.76 -0.64 -10.55
C THR A 245 -8.00 -1.54 -9.34
N GLY A 246 -8.86 -1.13 -8.39
CA GLY A 246 -9.25 -1.95 -7.25
C GLY A 246 -9.98 -3.23 -7.63
N HIS A 247 -10.82 -3.19 -8.67
CA HIS A 247 -11.42 -4.41 -9.23
C HIS A 247 -10.35 -5.36 -9.77
N ASN A 248 -9.37 -4.84 -10.52
CA ASN A 248 -8.27 -5.66 -11.03
C ASN A 248 -7.38 -6.20 -9.88
N SER A 249 -7.10 -5.38 -8.86
CA SER A 249 -6.35 -5.80 -7.66
C SER A 249 -7.02 -6.97 -6.94
N ALA A 250 -8.35 -6.94 -6.81
CA ALA A 250 -9.08 -8.05 -6.18
C ALA A 250 -8.96 -9.34 -7.00
N TYR A 251 -9.04 -9.25 -8.33
CA TYR A 251 -8.79 -10.39 -9.23
C TYR A 251 -7.37 -10.94 -9.06
N MET A 252 -6.35 -10.08 -9.06
CA MET A 252 -4.95 -10.50 -8.89
C MET A 252 -4.71 -11.16 -7.53
N VAL A 253 -5.30 -10.64 -6.47
CA VAL A 253 -5.25 -11.24 -5.12
C VAL A 253 -5.93 -12.61 -5.11
N ALA A 254 -7.08 -12.78 -5.78
CA ALA A 254 -7.76 -14.06 -5.89
C ALA A 254 -6.86 -15.14 -6.52
N GLN A 255 -6.06 -14.77 -7.54
CA GLN A 255 -5.20 -15.70 -8.24
C GLN A 255 -3.90 -16.02 -7.49
N SER A 256 -3.33 -15.05 -6.77
CA SER A 256 -2.00 -15.18 -6.13
C SER A 256 -2.04 -15.40 -4.63
N GLN A 257 -3.05 -14.87 -3.94
CA GLN A 257 -3.17 -14.89 -2.48
C GLN A 257 -4.61 -15.26 -2.04
N PRO A 258 -5.10 -16.46 -2.36
CA PRO A 258 -6.49 -16.85 -2.09
C PRO A 258 -6.86 -16.78 -0.60
N MET A 259 -5.93 -17.07 0.31
CA MET A 259 -6.16 -16.94 1.76
C MET A 259 -6.42 -15.48 2.18
N LYS A 260 -5.74 -14.52 1.54
CA LYS A 260 -5.97 -13.09 1.75
C LYS A 260 -7.38 -12.68 1.29
N LEU A 261 -7.81 -13.14 0.11
CA LEU A 261 -9.17 -12.89 -0.37
C LEU A 261 -10.20 -13.49 0.58
N ALA A 262 -10.01 -14.75 1.01
CA ALA A 262 -10.90 -15.40 1.95
C ALA A 262 -11.00 -14.64 3.29
N ALA A 263 -9.88 -14.11 3.79
CA ALA A 263 -9.87 -13.28 5.00
C ALA A 263 -10.56 -11.93 4.80
N MET A 264 -10.36 -11.25 3.65
CA MET A 264 -11.01 -9.99 3.31
C MET A 264 -12.53 -10.13 3.23
N GLU A 265 -13.00 -11.26 2.73
CA GLU A 265 -14.44 -11.56 2.55
C GLU A 265 -15.08 -12.27 3.75
N ALA A 266 -14.29 -12.67 4.76
CA ALA A 266 -14.70 -13.60 5.81
C ALA A 266 -15.37 -14.84 5.19
N LEU A 267 -14.81 -15.35 4.09
CA LEU A 267 -15.28 -16.50 3.35
C LEU A 267 -14.70 -17.77 3.98
N TYR A 268 -15.48 -18.44 4.83
CA TYR A 268 -15.00 -19.61 5.55
C TYR A 268 -15.09 -20.88 4.70
N GLU A 269 -16.17 -21.02 3.92
CA GLU A 269 -16.39 -22.10 2.96
C GLU A 269 -16.46 -21.54 1.55
N GLY A 270 -15.74 -22.15 0.62
CA GLY A 270 -15.76 -21.78 -0.79
C GLY A 270 -16.90 -22.43 -1.57
N GLY A 271 -17.01 -22.05 -2.82
CA GLY A 271 -18.03 -22.60 -3.73
C GLY A 271 -18.09 -21.85 -5.03
N THR A 272 -18.98 -22.29 -5.90
CA THR A 272 -19.43 -21.53 -7.08
C THR A 272 -20.48 -20.50 -6.65
N ASP A 273 -20.77 -19.54 -7.51
CA ASP A 273 -21.83 -18.54 -7.29
C ASP A 273 -21.67 -17.72 -6.00
N GLN A 274 -20.42 -17.48 -5.58
CA GLN A 274 -20.13 -16.82 -4.32
C GLN A 274 -20.56 -15.36 -4.32
N SER A 275 -21.28 -15.00 -3.27
CA SER A 275 -21.77 -13.64 -3.05
C SER A 275 -20.71 -12.76 -2.41
N LEU A 276 -20.57 -11.52 -2.90
CA LEU A 276 -19.73 -10.50 -2.26
C LEU A 276 -20.40 -9.98 -0.99
N THR A 277 -19.75 -10.13 0.13
CA THR A 277 -20.28 -9.63 1.41
C THR A 277 -20.22 -8.11 1.46
N ALA A 278 -21.35 -7.44 1.47
CA ALA A 278 -21.41 -5.99 1.65
C ALA A 278 -21.26 -5.61 3.13
N VAL A 279 -22.04 -6.26 4.01
CA VAL A 279 -22.01 -6.08 5.46
C VAL A 279 -22.19 -7.43 6.13
N ALA A 280 -21.45 -7.66 7.20
CA ALA A 280 -21.63 -8.79 8.11
C ALA A 280 -21.09 -8.42 9.51
N TRP A 281 -21.51 -9.14 10.53
CA TRP A 281 -20.92 -8.94 11.85
C TRP A 281 -19.72 -9.88 12.03
N VAL A 282 -18.53 -9.28 12.08
CA VAL A 282 -17.29 -9.96 12.45
C VAL A 282 -16.74 -9.25 13.68
N ASN A 283 -16.57 -9.99 14.79
CA ASN A 283 -16.04 -9.43 16.02
C ASN A 283 -14.65 -8.79 15.76
N PRO A 284 -14.47 -7.48 15.96
CA PRO A 284 -13.21 -6.81 15.57
C PRO A 284 -12.00 -7.21 16.44
N PHE A 285 -12.23 -7.85 17.59
CA PHE A 285 -11.17 -8.14 18.57
C PHE A 285 -10.80 -9.62 18.67
N GLU A 286 -11.52 -10.49 17.98
CA GLU A 286 -11.35 -11.93 18.10
C GLU A 286 -11.40 -12.61 16.73
N GLN A 287 -10.49 -13.57 16.51
CA GLN A 287 -10.50 -14.39 15.31
C GLN A 287 -11.78 -15.25 15.31
N PRO A 288 -12.60 -15.20 14.26
CA PRO A 288 -13.81 -16.01 14.18
C PRO A 288 -13.49 -17.50 14.15
N ASP A 289 -14.42 -18.31 14.63
CA ASP A 289 -14.33 -19.77 14.54
C ASP A 289 -14.68 -20.25 13.11
N TYR A 290 -13.81 -19.90 12.16
CA TYR A 290 -13.98 -20.21 10.75
C TYR A 290 -14.00 -21.72 10.44
N MET A 291 -13.52 -22.57 11.37
CA MET A 291 -13.55 -24.03 11.17
C MET A 291 -14.93 -24.63 11.44
N ASN A 292 -15.69 -24.09 12.38
CA ASN A 292 -17.01 -24.61 12.76
C ASN A 292 -18.17 -23.79 12.18
N GLN A 293 -17.94 -22.55 11.75
CA GLN A 293 -18.94 -21.69 11.11
C GLN A 293 -18.87 -21.81 9.58
N SER A 294 -20.01 -21.71 8.88
CA SER A 294 -20.06 -21.67 7.42
C SER A 294 -19.91 -20.24 6.89
N GLU A 295 -20.48 -19.25 7.58
CA GLU A 295 -20.45 -17.84 7.22
C GLU A 295 -20.54 -16.93 8.44
N PRO A 296 -20.16 -15.64 8.34
CA PRO A 296 -20.33 -14.69 9.43
C PRO A 296 -21.81 -14.34 9.65
N PRO A 297 -22.25 -14.06 10.90
CA PRO A 297 -23.62 -13.69 11.19
C PRO A 297 -24.03 -12.34 10.61
N MET A 298 -25.34 -12.11 10.45
CA MET A 298 -25.96 -10.89 9.90
C MET A 298 -25.40 -10.48 8.52
N ARG A 299 -25.12 -11.45 7.67
CA ARG A 299 -24.54 -11.24 6.36
C ARG A 299 -25.56 -10.66 5.39
N ILE A 300 -25.22 -9.48 4.80
CA ILE A 300 -25.89 -8.90 3.64
C ILE A 300 -24.88 -8.96 2.49
N ALA A 301 -25.24 -9.60 1.40
CA ALA A 301 -24.31 -9.86 0.30
C ALA A 301 -24.96 -9.63 -1.06
N VAL A 302 -24.13 -9.30 -2.06
CA VAL A 302 -24.53 -9.16 -3.46
C VAL A 302 -24.30 -10.52 -4.13
N PRO A 303 -25.37 -11.18 -4.65
CA PRO A 303 -25.26 -12.51 -5.24
C PRO A 303 -24.25 -12.56 -6.39
N ASN A 304 -23.49 -13.64 -6.48
CA ASN A 304 -22.52 -14.00 -7.54
C ASN A 304 -21.37 -13.00 -7.77
N MET A 305 -21.40 -11.84 -7.09
CA MET A 305 -20.44 -10.76 -7.37
C MET A 305 -19.01 -11.13 -6.95
N LEU A 306 -18.82 -11.96 -5.94
CA LEU A 306 -17.49 -12.41 -5.53
C LEU A 306 -16.90 -13.38 -6.55
N SER A 307 -17.71 -14.31 -7.10
CA SER A 307 -17.27 -15.19 -8.19
C SER A 307 -16.85 -14.39 -9.43
N ILE A 308 -17.66 -13.40 -9.86
CA ILE A 308 -17.32 -12.51 -10.97
C ILE A 308 -16.01 -11.76 -10.70
N LEU A 309 -15.86 -11.19 -9.51
CA LEU A 309 -14.69 -10.40 -9.13
C LEU A 309 -13.40 -11.25 -9.07
N ALA A 310 -13.50 -12.45 -8.49
CA ALA A 310 -12.34 -13.32 -8.25
C ALA A 310 -11.93 -14.13 -9.49
N THR A 311 -12.87 -14.46 -10.39
CA THR A 311 -12.64 -15.42 -11.50
C THR A 311 -13.02 -14.89 -12.89
N LYS A 312 -13.69 -13.74 -12.97
CA LYS A 312 -14.32 -13.19 -14.19
C LYS A 312 -15.42 -14.11 -14.77
N ASP A 313 -15.90 -15.05 -13.96
CA ASP A 313 -16.99 -15.97 -14.30
C ASP A 313 -18.06 -15.93 -13.20
N VAL A 314 -19.34 -15.89 -13.60
CA VAL A 314 -20.49 -15.86 -12.68
C VAL A 314 -20.53 -17.12 -11.81
N HIS A 315 -20.16 -18.26 -12.39
CA HIS A 315 -20.16 -19.59 -11.77
C HIS A 315 -18.76 -20.01 -11.31
N GLY A 316 -17.77 -19.09 -11.35
CA GLY A 316 -16.39 -19.37 -10.97
C GLY A 316 -16.26 -19.78 -9.51
N TYR A 317 -15.48 -20.82 -9.26
CA TYR A 317 -15.23 -21.32 -7.92
C TYR A 317 -14.26 -20.41 -7.15
N VAL A 318 -14.65 -19.96 -5.96
CA VAL A 318 -13.82 -19.17 -5.05
C VAL A 318 -13.55 -19.99 -3.79
N PRO A 319 -12.27 -20.29 -3.45
CA PRO A 319 -11.96 -21.07 -2.25
C PRO A 319 -12.11 -20.25 -0.98
N GLY A 320 -12.72 -20.83 0.04
CA GLY A 320 -12.76 -20.29 1.40
C GLY A 320 -11.56 -20.75 2.24
N VAL A 321 -11.50 -20.26 3.48
CA VAL A 321 -10.42 -20.59 4.42
C VAL A 321 -10.27 -22.11 4.61
N LYS A 322 -11.41 -22.83 4.77
CA LYS A 322 -11.39 -24.29 4.97
C LYS A 322 -10.85 -25.04 3.76
N ASP A 323 -11.23 -24.60 2.55
CA ASP A 323 -10.82 -25.25 1.32
C ASP A 323 -9.30 -25.08 1.08
N ILE A 324 -8.77 -23.90 1.35
CA ILE A 324 -7.34 -23.62 1.23
C ILE A 324 -6.53 -24.48 2.22
N ILE A 325 -7.09 -24.75 3.42
CA ILE A 325 -6.45 -25.64 4.39
C ILE A 325 -6.54 -27.12 3.96
N ARG A 326 -7.71 -27.53 3.43
CA ARG A 326 -7.95 -28.94 3.05
C ARG A 326 -7.39 -29.33 1.69
N GLY A 327 -7.09 -28.35 0.85
CA GLY A 327 -6.83 -28.53 -0.57
C GLY A 327 -8.13 -28.49 -1.38
N TYR A 328 -8.04 -27.95 -2.60
CA TYR A 328 -9.21 -27.77 -3.48
C TYR A 328 -8.82 -27.92 -4.96
N LYS A 329 -9.82 -28.16 -5.80
CA LYS A 329 -9.63 -28.24 -7.26
C LYS A 329 -9.75 -26.84 -7.86
N LYS A 330 -8.69 -26.41 -8.59
CA LYS A 330 -8.68 -25.13 -9.33
C LYS A 330 -9.55 -25.21 -10.59
N ALA A 331 -9.83 -24.03 -11.16
CA ALA A 331 -10.61 -23.91 -12.40
C ALA A 331 -9.95 -24.64 -13.60
N ASP A 332 -8.62 -24.71 -13.65
CA ASP A 332 -7.85 -25.45 -14.66
C ASP A 332 -7.84 -26.97 -14.47
N GLY A 333 -8.55 -27.47 -13.44
CA GLY A 333 -8.63 -28.88 -13.10
C GLY A 333 -7.48 -29.41 -12.25
N THR A 334 -6.46 -28.60 -11.98
CA THR A 334 -5.33 -28.99 -11.09
C THR A 334 -5.78 -28.97 -9.62
N MET A 335 -5.14 -29.81 -8.81
CA MET A 335 -5.38 -29.85 -7.36
C MET A 335 -4.40 -28.90 -6.66
N GLU A 336 -4.94 -27.93 -5.92
CA GLU A 336 -4.13 -27.21 -4.94
C GLU A 336 -3.90 -28.10 -3.72
N PRO A 337 -2.63 -28.37 -3.33
CA PRO A 337 -2.34 -29.29 -2.26
C PRO A 337 -2.85 -28.80 -0.91
N SER A 338 -3.20 -29.73 -0.03
CA SER A 338 -3.59 -29.41 1.34
C SER A 338 -2.44 -28.78 2.14
N LEU A 339 -2.79 -28.06 3.23
CA LEU A 339 -1.78 -27.50 4.11
C LEU A 339 -0.79 -28.55 4.64
N LYS A 340 -1.29 -29.75 4.97
CA LYS A 340 -0.43 -30.87 5.44
C LYS A 340 0.58 -31.27 4.39
N GLU A 341 0.18 -31.38 3.15
CA GLU A 341 1.06 -31.71 2.03
C GLU A 341 2.07 -30.58 1.79
N LYS A 342 1.64 -29.30 1.81
CA LYS A 342 2.54 -28.14 1.71
C LYS A 342 3.57 -28.12 2.85
N GLN A 343 3.16 -28.45 4.08
CA GLN A 343 4.08 -28.55 5.22
C GLN A 343 5.10 -29.69 5.06
N GLU A 344 4.68 -30.84 4.57
CA GLU A 344 5.59 -31.96 4.30
C GLU A 344 6.62 -31.61 3.22
N ARG A 345 6.15 -31.07 2.10
CA ARG A 345 7.02 -30.61 1.01
C ARG A 345 7.98 -29.51 1.47
N GLY A 346 7.51 -28.56 2.28
CA GLY A 346 8.37 -27.53 2.87
C GLY A 346 9.43 -28.10 3.81
N ARG A 347 9.09 -29.08 4.67
CA ARG A 347 10.07 -29.76 5.51
C ARG A 347 11.12 -30.53 4.67
N ASN A 348 10.67 -31.17 3.59
CA ASN A 348 11.57 -31.86 2.67
C ASN A 348 12.55 -30.88 2.00
N ALA A 349 12.06 -29.70 1.57
CA ALA A 349 12.91 -28.65 1.01
C ALA A 349 13.92 -28.11 2.03
N ILE A 350 13.51 -27.87 3.28
CA ILE A 350 14.42 -27.45 4.36
C ILE A 350 15.50 -28.52 4.61
N GLN A 351 15.11 -29.80 4.68
CA GLN A 351 16.07 -30.91 4.88
C GLN A 351 17.02 -31.06 3.69
N ALA A 352 16.50 -30.99 2.46
CA ALA A 352 17.31 -31.02 1.26
C ALA A 352 18.34 -29.88 1.22
N LEU A 353 17.97 -28.67 1.64
CA LEU A 353 18.90 -27.55 1.74
C LEU A 353 20.01 -27.81 2.77
N LYS A 354 19.67 -28.38 3.93
CA LYS A 354 20.67 -28.76 4.95
C LYS A 354 21.64 -29.79 4.44
N ASP A 355 21.14 -30.84 3.78
CA ASP A 355 21.97 -31.95 3.26
C ASP A 355 22.82 -31.49 2.07
N TYR A 356 22.27 -30.63 1.19
CA TYR A 356 23.02 -29.98 0.11
C TYR A 356 24.22 -29.17 0.66
N ARG A 357 23.98 -28.37 1.68
CA ARG A 357 25.01 -27.56 2.36
C ARG A 357 26.04 -28.38 3.09
N ALA A 358 25.64 -29.52 3.62
CA ALA A 358 26.54 -30.51 4.22
C ALA A 358 27.34 -31.33 3.20
N GLY A 359 27.14 -31.07 1.89
CA GLY A 359 27.84 -31.79 0.81
C GLY A 359 27.30 -33.20 0.52
N LYS A 360 26.14 -33.58 1.09
CA LYS A 360 25.52 -34.89 0.89
C LYS A 360 24.65 -34.83 -0.37
N ASP A 361 24.87 -35.81 -1.27
CA ASP A 361 24.07 -36.04 -2.49
C ASP A 361 23.48 -34.74 -3.12
N LYS A 362 24.40 -33.87 -3.55
CA LYS A 362 24.03 -32.50 -4.02
C LYS A 362 23.05 -32.52 -5.18
N GLU A 363 23.22 -33.51 -6.12
CA GLU A 363 22.35 -33.56 -7.31
C GLU A 363 20.91 -33.95 -6.96
N SER A 364 20.70 -34.92 -6.09
CA SER A 364 19.37 -35.34 -5.64
C SER A 364 18.68 -34.22 -4.84
N ASN A 365 19.42 -33.60 -3.92
CA ASN A 365 18.88 -32.50 -3.09
C ASN A 365 18.57 -31.26 -3.92
N LEU A 366 19.33 -30.95 -4.98
CA LEU A 366 19.01 -29.86 -5.89
C LEU A 366 17.65 -30.06 -6.59
N LYS A 367 17.40 -31.30 -7.09
CA LYS A 367 16.10 -31.65 -7.70
C LYS A 367 14.93 -31.51 -6.74
N VAL A 368 15.13 -31.84 -5.46
CA VAL A 368 14.11 -31.63 -4.43
C VAL A 368 13.86 -30.12 -4.21
N LEU A 369 14.92 -29.30 -4.13
CA LEU A 369 14.81 -27.87 -3.99
C LEU A 369 14.09 -27.22 -5.18
N GLU A 370 14.46 -27.56 -6.42
CA GLU A 370 13.79 -27.05 -7.62
C GLU A 370 12.28 -27.33 -7.63
N LYS A 371 11.87 -28.51 -7.15
CA LYS A 371 10.47 -28.93 -7.10
C LYS A 371 9.68 -28.29 -5.95
N ASP A 372 10.29 -28.20 -4.77
CA ASP A 372 9.55 -27.93 -3.51
C ASP A 372 9.90 -26.58 -2.87
N MET A 373 10.82 -25.79 -3.46
CA MET A 373 11.20 -24.48 -2.93
C MET A 373 10.03 -23.51 -2.77
N LYS A 374 9.03 -23.59 -3.65
CA LYS A 374 7.81 -22.80 -3.56
C LYS A 374 6.97 -23.07 -2.30
N TYR A 375 7.23 -24.17 -1.60
CA TYR A 375 6.58 -24.52 -0.32
C TYR A 375 7.53 -24.38 0.87
N PHE A 376 8.74 -23.84 0.66
CA PHE A 376 9.77 -23.79 1.69
C PHE A 376 9.28 -23.17 2.99
N GLY A 377 8.55 -22.05 2.92
CA GLY A 377 7.99 -21.36 4.08
C GLY A 377 7.01 -22.21 4.89
N TYR A 378 6.26 -23.11 4.24
CA TYR A 378 5.33 -24.01 4.94
C TYR A 378 6.02 -25.03 5.85
N GLY A 379 7.30 -25.31 5.62
CA GLY A 379 8.10 -26.17 6.51
C GLY A 379 8.26 -25.61 7.92
N TYR A 380 8.11 -24.30 8.10
CA TYR A 380 8.14 -23.64 9.40
C TYR A 380 6.75 -23.59 10.09
N ILE A 381 5.67 -23.85 9.36
CA ILE A 381 4.30 -23.79 9.88
C ILE A 381 4.02 -25.02 10.71
N LYS A 382 3.53 -24.83 11.94
CA LYS A 382 3.18 -25.91 12.86
C LYS A 382 1.67 -26.16 12.93
N ASP A 383 0.89 -25.09 12.89
CA ASP A 383 -0.57 -25.12 13.05
C ASP A 383 -1.26 -24.39 11.88
N ALA A 384 -2.44 -24.87 11.48
CA ALA A 384 -3.28 -24.24 10.47
C ALA A 384 -3.66 -22.79 10.83
N LYS A 385 -3.79 -22.48 12.12
CA LYS A 385 -4.06 -21.12 12.58
C LYS A 385 -2.98 -20.10 12.17
N GLN A 386 -1.74 -20.57 11.99
CA GLN A 386 -0.62 -19.68 11.62
C GLN A 386 -0.71 -19.17 10.19
N VAL A 387 -1.39 -19.87 9.27
CA VAL A 387 -1.51 -19.46 7.86
C VAL A 387 -2.74 -18.59 7.58
N VAL A 388 -3.66 -18.47 8.55
CA VAL A 388 -4.86 -17.66 8.41
C VAL A 388 -4.59 -16.26 8.98
N PRO A 389 -4.60 -15.21 8.14
CA PRO A 389 -4.42 -13.84 8.63
C PRO A 389 -5.55 -13.47 9.61
N PHE A 390 -5.32 -12.45 10.43
CA PHE A 390 -6.36 -11.96 11.34
C PHE A 390 -7.54 -11.40 10.55
N ILE A 391 -8.60 -12.20 10.43
CA ILE A 391 -9.77 -11.94 9.59
C ILE A 391 -10.43 -10.59 9.90
N PRO A 392 -10.67 -10.20 11.19
CA PRO A 392 -11.38 -8.97 11.48
C PRO A 392 -10.73 -7.72 10.91
N VAL A 393 -9.41 -7.57 11.03
CA VAL A 393 -8.70 -6.41 10.47
C VAL A 393 -8.84 -6.38 8.96
N ASN A 394 -8.66 -7.51 8.28
CA ASN A 394 -8.79 -7.59 6.82
C ASN A 394 -10.21 -7.27 6.36
N PHE A 395 -11.21 -7.86 7.03
CA PHE A 395 -12.61 -7.68 6.70
C PHE A 395 -13.06 -6.22 6.84
N TRP A 396 -12.84 -5.61 8.02
CA TRP A 396 -13.30 -4.25 8.29
C TRP A 396 -12.53 -3.20 7.49
N SER A 397 -11.20 -3.34 7.39
CA SER A 397 -10.40 -2.41 6.60
C SER A 397 -10.81 -2.42 5.13
N PHE A 398 -11.08 -3.59 4.56
CA PHE A 398 -11.55 -3.69 3.18
C PHE A 398 -12.91 -2.99 2.98
N ARG A 399 -13.88 -3.21 3.88
CA ARG A 399 -15.22 -2.58 3.80
C ARG A 399 -15.15 -1.07 3.96
N ILE A 400 -14.36 -0.57 4.91
CA ILE A 400 -14.17 0.86 5.10
C ILE A 400 -13.54 1.49 3.85
N MET A 401 -12.48 0.87 3.31
CA MET A 401 -11.80 1.37 2.10
C MET A 401 -12.76 1.43 0.90
N VAL A 402 -13.47 0.35 0.60
CA VAL A 402 -14.40 0.29 -0.55
C VAL A 402 -15.59 1.22 -0.34
N GLY A 403 -16.18 1.24 0.85
CA GLY A 403 -17.30 2.13 1.18
C GLY A 403 -16.94 3.61 1.03
N LEU A 404 -15.77 4.01 1.53
CA LEU A 404 -15.25 5.37 1.35
C LEU A 404 -14.90 5.65 -0.11
N GLY A 405 -14.36 4.69 -0.86
CA GLY A 405 -14.11 4.83 -2.29
C GLY A 405 -15.38 5.16 -3.08
N CYS A 406 -16.46 4.43 -2.84
CA CYS A 406 -17.78 4.72 -3.43
C CYS A 406 -18.31 6.10 -3.02
N PHE A 407 -18.13 6.44 -1.74
CA PHE A 407 -18.50 7.77 -1.23
C PHE A 407 -17.72 8.90 -1.92
N PHE A 408 -16.42 8.73 -2.19
CA PHE A 408 -15.61 9.73 -2.88
C PHE A 408 -16.07 9.96 -4.32
N ILE A 409 -16.43 8.93 -5.05
CA ILE A 409 -17.01 9.07 -6.40
C ILE A 409 -18.26 9.98 -6.35
N LEU A 410 -19.18 9.66 -5.44
CA LEU A 410 -20.43 10.40 -5.29
C LEU A 410 -20.18 11.85 -4.87
N ILE A 411 -19.39 12.08 -3.83
CA ILE A 411 -19.22 13.39 -3.26
C ILE A 411 -18.43 14.35 -4.17
N PHE A 412 -17.40 13.87 -4.86
CA PHE A 412 -16.67 14.71 -5.83
C PHE A 412 -17.54 15.06 -7.03
N ALA A 413 -18.39 14.14 -7.51
CA ALA A 413 -19.38 14.45 -8.55
C ALA A 413 -20.38 15.54 -8.09
N VAL A 414 -20.91 15.45 -6.87
CA VAL A 414 -21.80 16.45 -6.28
C VAL A 414 -21.09 17.81 -6.12
N ILE A 415 -19.85 17.82 -5.62
CA ILE A 415 -19.08 19.06 -5.47
C ILE A 415 -18.83 19.72 -6.82
N LEU A 416 -18.44 18.95 -7.85
CA LEU A 416 -18.25 19.45 -9.22
C LEU A 416 -19.53 20.02 -9.79
N PHE A 417 -20.64 19.30 -9.66
CA PHE A 417 -21.93 19.80 -10.13
C PHE A 417 -22.28 21.15 -9.47
N ILE A 418 -22.08 21.26 -8.16
CA ILE A 418 -22.44 22.48 -7.42
C ILE A 418 -21.48 23.63 -7.72
N VAL A 419 -20.18 23.39 -7.85
CA VAL A 419 -19.21 24.47 -8.12
C VAL A 419 -19.35 25.06 -9.52
N TYR A 420 -19.81 24.26 -10.51
CA TYR A 420 -20.00 24.74 -11.89
C TYR A 420 -21.41 25.25 -12.19
N LYS A 421 -22.45 24.66 -11.58
CA LYS A 421 -23.84 24.97 -11.90
C LYS A 421 -24.57 25.80 -10.85
N LYS A 422 -24.03 25.88 -9.65
CA LYS A 422 -24.63 26.60 -8.52
C LYS A 422 -23.55 27.42 -7.78
N ASP A 423 -23.91 28.05 -6.68
CA ASP A 423 -22.95 28.76 -5.83
C ASP A 423 -22.53 27.90 -4.63
N ILE A 424 -21.33 27.35 -4.67
CA ILE A 424 -20.79 26.52 -3.62
C ILE A 424 -20.60 27.25 -2.27
N THR A 425 -20.69 28.57 -2.24
CA THR A 425 -20.59 29.33 -0.99
C THR A 425 -21.83 29.19 -0.12
N ARG A 426 -22.98 28.77 -0.66
CA ARG A 426 -24.26 28.68 0.06
C ARG A 426 -24.43 27.40 0.87
N PRO A 427 -24.17 26.18 0.38
CA PRO A 427 -24.46 24.94 1.10
C PRO A 427 -23.41 24.64 2.19
N ARG A 428 -23.63 25.22 3.39
CA ARG A 428 -22.70 25.01 4.53
C ARG A 428 -22.49 23.53 4.91
N TRP A 429 -23.51 22.70 4.71
CA TRP A 429 -23.38 21.26 4.97
C TRP A 429 -22.34 20.63 4.06
N LEU A 430 -22.33 20.99 2.78
CA LEU A 430 -21.37 20.47 1.81
C LEU A 430 -19.95 20.93 2.13
N GLN A 431 -19.79 22.17 2.61
CA GLN A 431 -18.48 22.68 3.05
C GLN A 431 -17.97 21.91 4.28
N ARG A 432 -18.85 21.52 5.21
CA ARG A 432 -18.47 20.68 6.35
C ARG A 432 -18.10 19.27 5.91
N VAL A 433 -18.86 18.68 5.00
CA VAL A 433 -18.53 17.39 4.37
C VAL A 433 -17.19 17.50 3.65
N GLY A 434 -16.95 18.60 2.89
CA GLY A 434 -15.67 18.85 2.23
C GLY A 434 -14.47 18.83 3.19
N ILE A 435 -14.60 19.41 4.40
CA ILE A 435 -13.55 19.32 5.43
C ILE A 435 -13.38 17.89 5.94
N ALA A 436 -14.48 17.16 6.13
CA ALA A 436 -14.44 15.77 6.58
C ALA A 436 -13.81 14.82 5.56
N LEU A 437 -13.73 15.20 4.27
CA LEU A 437 -13.01 14.40 3.26
C LEU A 437 -11.55 14.21 3.62
N ILE A 438 -10.90 15.15 4.31
CA ILE A 438 -9.50 15.05 4.69
C ILE A 438 -9.27 13.78 5.55
N PRO A 439 -9.81 13.68 6.78
CA PRO A 439 -9.58 12.48 7.59
C PRO A 439 -10.15 11.21 6.96
N LEU A 440 -11.26 11.27 6.22
CA LEU A 440 -11.83 10.10 5.57
C LEU A 440 -10.92 9.55 4.47
N ALA A 441 -10.21 10.40 3.72
CA ALA A 441 -9.25 9.96 2.70
C ALA A 441 -8.01 9.31 3.33
N PHE A 442 -7.52 9.84 4.45
CA PHE A 442 -6.46 9.19 5.22
C PHE A 442 -6.89 7.82 5.74
N ILE A 443 -8.08 7.73 6.35
CA ILE A 443 -8.62 6.46 6.85
C ILE A 443 -8.75 5.43 5.71
N ALA A 444 -9.27 5.82 4.55
CA ALA A 444 -9.38 4.91 3.41
C ALA A 444 -8.02 4.41 2.92
N SER A 445 -7.03 5.30 2.86
CA SER A 445 -5.67 5.00 2.43
C SER A 445 -4.96 4.04 3.41
N GLU A 446 -5.06 4.30 4.72
CA GLU A 446 -4.51 3.41 5.76
C GLU A 446 -5.22 2.05 5.78
N CYS A 447 -6.54 2.02 5.60
CA CYS A 447 -7.28 0.76 5.48
C CYS A 447 -6.80 -0.08 4.29
N GLY A 448 -6.47 0.55 3.15
CA GLY A 448 -5.88 -0.14 2.01
C GLY A 448 -4.52 -0.77 2.35
N TRP A 449 -3.68 -0.05 3.06
CA TRP A 449 -2.40 -0.56 3.55
C TRP A 449 -2.56 -1.71 4.55
N LEU A 450 -3.49 -1.59 5.50
CA LEU A 450 -3.80 -2.68 6.44
C LEU A 450 -4.24 -3.96 5.72
N VAL A 451 -5.12 -3.87 4.72
CA VAL A 451 -5.51 -5.02 3.89
C VAL A 451 -4.30 -5.62 3.17
N ALA A 452 -3.44 -4.76 2.60
CA ALA A 452 -2.26 -5.23 1.86
C ALA A 452 -1.31 -6.02 2.75
N GLU A 453 -1.02 -5.54 3.97
CA GLU A 453 0.03 -6.07 4.85
C GLU A 453 -0.46 -7.09 5.88
N PHE A 454 -1.63 -6.90 6.49
CA PHE A 454 -2.21 -7.92 7.37
C PHE A 454 -2.74 -9.12 6.58
N GLY A 455 -3.26 -8.88 5.37
CA GLY A 455 -3.77 -9.95 4.52
C GLY A 455 -2.69 -10.90 4.00
N ARG A 456 -1.43 -10.49 3.96
CA ARG A 456 -0.31 -11.36 3.56
C ARG A 456 0.30 -12.16 4.72
N GLN A 457 -0.08 -11.88 5.96
CA GLN A 457 0.47 -12.64 7.10
C GLN A 457 0.10 -14.12 6.99
N PRO A 458 1.01 -15.05 7.37
CA PRO A 458 2.27 -14.81 8.11
C PRO A 458 3.49 -14.52 7.21
N TRP A 459 3.29 -14.27 5.93
CA TRP A 459 4.37 -14.22 4.95
C TRP A 459 5.06 -12.86 4.88
N THR A 460 6.38 -12.85 4.92
CA THR A 460 7.21 -11.76 4.42
C THR A 460 7.38 -11.89 2.90
N ILE A 461 7.66 -13.11 2.42
CA ILE A 461 7.60 -13.45 1.00
C ILE A 461 6.61 -14.60 0.87
N GLN A 462 5.60 -14.40 0.03
CA GLN A 462 4.48 -15.33 -0.12
C GLN A 462 4.98 -16.78 -0.29
N ASP A 463 4.51 -17.67 0.56
CA ASP A 463 4.76 -19.11 0.61
C ASP A 463 6.25 -19.53 0.86
N MET A 464 7.21 -18.60 0.74
CA MET A 464 8.63 -18.88 0.81
C MET A 464 9.27 -18.49 2.16
N LEU A 465 8.95 -17.31 2.69
CA LEU A 465 9.58 -16.79 3.90
C LEU A 465 8.54 -16.26 4.90
N PRO A 466 8.29 -16.97 6.00
CA PRO A 466 7.42 -16.47 7.05
C PRO A 466 8.11 -15.36 7.86
N THR A 467 7.31 -14.49 8.47
CA THR A 467 7.76 -13.28 9.18
C THR A 467 8.82 -13.57 10.25
N TRP A 468 8.64 -14.65 11.02
CA TRP A 468 9.60 -15.01 12.08
C TRP A 468 10.94 -15.53 11.58
N ALA A 469 11.05 -15.96 10.33
CA ALA A 469 12.33 -16.32 9.71
C ALA A 469 13.02 -15.14 9.03
N ALA A 470 12.30 -14.03 8.84
CA ALA A 470 12.77 -12.85 8.12
C ALA A 470 13.47 -11.81 9.00
N VAL A 471 13.20 -11.80 10.30
CA VAL A 471 13.74 -10.82 11.25
C VAL A 471 15.21 -11.06 11.56
N SER A 472 15.89 -10.00 11.98
CA SER A 472 17.27 -10.05 12.46
C SER A 472 17.37 -10.73 13.82
N ASP A 473 18.54 -11.29 14.13
CA ASP A 473 18.87 -11.82 15.46
C ASP A 473 19.27 -10.66 16.40
N LEU A 474 18.27 -10.03 16.98
CA LEU A 474 18.41 -8.89 17.89
C LEU A 474 17.71 -9.17 19.21
N SER A 475 18.11 -8.45 20.26
CA SER A 475 17.40 -8.55 21.54
C SER A 475 16.04 -7.86 21.47
N SER A 476 14.99 -8.51 21.95
CA SER A 476 13.64 -7.97 22.01
C SER A 476 13.55 -6.63 22.79
N GLY A 477 14.34 -6.49 23.86
CA GLY A 477 14.43 -5.24 24.64
C GLY A 477 15.02 -4.07 23.86
N GLY A 478 16.04 -4.32 23.01
CA GLY A 478 16.63 -3.29 22.14
C GLY A 478 15.63 -2.78 21.10
N ILE A 479 14.87 -3.69 20.49
CA ILE A 479 13.84 -3.32 19.49
C ILE A 479 12.67 -2.59 20.18
N ALA A 480 12.23 -3.04 21.35
CA ALA A 480 11.21 -2.33 22.11
C ALA A 480 11.64 -0.90 22.44
N PHE A 481 12.90 -0.68 22.84
CA PHE A 481 13.42 0.66 23.07
C PHE A 481 13.36 1.53 21.80
N THR A 482 13.81 1.04 20.67
CA THR A 482 13.75 1.79 19.39
C THR A 482 12.32 2.02 18.93
N PHE A 483 11.39 1.09 19.17
CA PHE A 483 9.96 1.27 18.91
C PHE A 483 9.41 2.49 19.68
N PHE A 484 9.63 2.57 20.98
CA PHE A 484 9.13 3.71 21.77
C PHE A 484 9.84 5.01 21.40
N LEU A 485 11.12 4.96 21.06
CA LEU A 485 11.86 6.13 20.58
C LEU A 485 11.23 6.66 19.27
N PHE A 486 10.95 5.79 18.30
CA PHE A 486 10.33 6.18 17.04
C PHE A 486 8.87 6.62 17.23
N LEU A 487 8.11 5.99 18.12
CA LEU A 487 6.76 6.43 18.45
C LEU A 487 6.74 7.89 18.93
N VAL A 488 7.64 8.25 19.85
CA VAL A 488 7.76 9.61 20.35
C VAL A 488 8.23 10.57 19.23
N LEU A 489 9.26 10.18 18.48
CA LEU A 489 9.81 10.99 17.39
C LEU A 489 8.77 11.27 16.30
N PHE A 490 8.11 10.24 15.78
CA PHE A 490 7.12 10.39 14.71
C PHE A 490 5.89 11.16 15.17
N THR A 491 5.44 10.92 16.41
CA THR A 491 4.32 11.69 16.98
C THR A 491 4.69 13.18 17.12
N ALA A 492 5.91 13.48 17.53
CA ALA A 492 6.41 14.87 17.60
C ALA A 492 6.48 15.48 16.18
N MET A 493 7.05 14.77 15.21
CA MET A 493 7.12 15.22 13.81
C MET A 493 5.75 15.50 13.23
N LEU A 494 4.78 14.59 13.37
CA LEU A 494 3.40 14.76 12.92
C LEU A 494 2.73 15.97 13.61
N THR A 495 2.92 16.13 14.90
CA THR A 495 2.36 17.26 15.67
C THR A 495 2.92 18.60 15.17
N VAL A 496 4.21 18.67 14.92
CA VAL A 496 4.90 19.86 14.37
C VAL A 496 4.38 20.15 12.96
N GLU A 497 4.31 19.14 12.09
CA GLU A 497 3.81 19.28 10.73
C GLU A 497 2.39 19.82 10.70
N VAL A 498 1.44 19.16 11.39
CA VAL A 498 0.04 19.57 11.46
C VAL A 498 -0.07 21.01 12.01
N SER A 499 0.73 21.35 13.02
CA SER A 499 0.76 22.70 13.59
C SER A 499 1.22 23.73 12.56
N ILE A 500 2.32 23.46 11.83
CA ILE A 500 2.85 24.35 10.79
C ILE A 500 1.87 24.44 9.62
N MET A 501 1.30 23.33 9.14
CA MET A 501 0.29 23.33 8.09
C MET A 501 -0.94 24.16 8.47
N CYS A 502 -1.48 23.94 9.66
CA CYS A 502 -2.62 24.73 10.16
C CYS A 502 -2.28 26.23 10.25
N LYS A 503 -1.05 26.58 10.65
CA LYS A 503 -0.60 27.98 10.70
C LYS A 503 -0.50 28.57 9.29
N GLN A 504 0.04 27.85 8.31
CA GLN A 504 0.12 28.31 6.92
C GLN A 504 -1.26 28.43 6.28
N ILE A 505 -2.17 27.47 6.52
CA ILE A 505 -3.56 27.54 6.06
C ILE A 505 -4.27 28.78 6.68
N LYS A 506 -4.09 29.02 7.98
CA LYS A 506 -4.67 30.22 8.64
C LYS A 506 -4.10 31.53 8.09
N LYS A 507 -2.80 31.57 7.74
CA LYS A 507 -2.17 32.73 7.11
C LYS A 507 -2.76 32.98 5.72
N GLY A 508 -2.97 31.95 4.94
CA GLY A 508 -3.48 32.00 3.57
C GLY A 508 -2.43 32.32 2.52
N PRO A 509 -2.83 32.54 1.25
CA PRO A 509 -1.94 32.95 0.20
C PRO A 509 -1.37 34.33 0.49
N GLU A 510 -0.07 34.50 0.23
CA GLU A 510 0.58 35.83 0.23
C GLU A 510 0.37 36.45 -1.15
N LEU A 511 -0.21 37.66 -1.17
CA LEU A 511 -0.40 38.48 -2.37
C LEU A 511 0.93 39.01 -2.89
#